data_44b008af01a2495a24445adce8c55535
#
_entry.id   44b008af01a2495a24445adce8c55535
#
_cell.length_a   1.000
_cell.length_b   1.000
_cell.length_c   1.000
_cell.angle_alpha   90.00
_cell.angle_beta   90.00
_cell.angle_gamma   90.00
#
_symmetry.space_group_name_H-M   'P 1'
#
loop_
_entity.id
_entity.type
_entity.pdbx_description
1 polymer ?
#
loop_
_entity_poly.entity_id
_entity_poly.type
_entity_poly.pdbx_seq_one_letter_code
_entity_poly.pdbx_strand_id
1 'polypeptide(L)'
;MIDPASVTRWADLWDTKYKNSLLLTDDAREVFQIALRKLSYSANTTDPKEIEAAYKELQALMPNVLTFNSDNPGNPFIEGEVNLGMVWNGSAYVARQAGTPLDVIWPKEGGIFWMDSLAIPANAKNVDGAMKLIDFLLRPEVAAQVAETIGYPTPNLAAKKLLPPEVSGDKTLYPDDETIAKGEWQNDVGSASTLYETYFQQLKAGR
;
A
#
# COMPACT_ATOMS: atom_id res chain seq x y z
N MET A 1 0.76 -14.79 18.25
CA MET A 1 1.58 -14.43 17.08
C MET A 1 1.07 -15.24 15.92
N ILE A 2 0.83 -14.63 14.76
CA ILE A 2 0.35 -15.32 13.56
C ILE A 2 1.56 -15.95 12.87
N ASP A 3 1.43 -17.19 12.40
CA ASP A 3 2.45 -17.83 11.55
C ASP A 3 2.39 -17.17 10.15
N PRO A 4 3.45 -16.47 9.71
CA PRO A 4 3.47 -15.81 8.40
C PRO A 4 3.23 -16.78 7.24
N ALA A 5 3.66 -18.04 7.37
CA ALA A 5 3.45 -19.07 6.36
C ALA A 5 1.96 -19.42 6.14
N SER A 6 1.10 -19.08 7.11
CA SER A 6 -0.34 -19.30 7.02
C SER A 6 -1.11 -18.23 6.24
N VAL A 7 -0.44 -17.11 5.86
CA VAL A 7 -1.01 -16.00 5.12
C VAL A 7 -0.24 -15.85 3.82
N THR A 8 -0.83 -16.20 2.70
CA THR A 8 -0.16 -16.20 1.39
C THR A 8 -0.95 -15.50 0.29
N ARG A 9 -2.19 -15.12 0.59
CA ARG A 9 -3.17 -14.56 -0.36
C ARG A 9 -3.96 -13.45 0.29
N TRP A 10 -4.52 -12.56 -0.51
CA TRP A 10 -5.54 -11.62 -0.05
C TRP A 10 -6.73 -12.35 0.57
N ALA A 11 -7.17 -13.46 -0.04
CA ALA A 11 -8.30 -14.25 0.45
C ALA A 11 -8.14 -14.77 1.88
N ASP A 12 -6.91 -14.94 2.36
CA ASP A 12 -6.64 -15.44 3.71
C ASP A 12 -7.10 -14.45 4.80
N LEU A 13 -7.26 -13.15 4.47
CA LEU A 13 -7.76 -12.13 5.39
C LEU A 13 -9.22 -12.36 5.80
N TRP A 14 -10.00 -13.14 5.04
CA TRP A 14 -11.39 -13.49 5.33
C TRP A 14 -11.54 -14.63 6.35
N ASP A 15 -10.46 -15.27 6.78
CA ASP A 15 -10.54 -16.32 7.79
C ASP A 15 -11.06 -15.74 9.11
N THR A 16 -12.11 -16.33 9.64
CA THR A 16 -12.79 -15.89 10.87
C THR A 16 -11.91 -15.92 12.12
N LYS A 17 -10.77 -16.63 12.07
CA LYS A 17 -9.77 -16.61 13.15
C LYS A 17 -9.15 -15.22 13.36
N TYR A 18 -9.25 -14.33 12.38
CA TYR A 18 -8.74 -12.96 12.43
C TYR A 18 -9.81 -11.93 12.86
N LYS A 19 -10.93 -12.39 13.43
CA LYS A 19 -11.99 -11.49 13.89
C LYS A 19 -11.45 -10.37 14.76
N ASN A 20 -11.80 -9.11 14.40
CA ASN A 20 -11.41 -7.89 15.10
C ASN A 20 -9.90 -7.77 15.36
N SER A 21 -9.07 -8.08 14.35
CA SER A 21 -7.62 -8.07 14.48
C SER A 21 -6.87 -7.49 13.28
N LEU A 22 -7.59 -7.14 12.19
CA LEU A 22 -6.96 -6.62 10.99
C LEU A 22 -6.84 -5.10 11.02
N LEU A 23 -5.69 -4.60 10.55
CA LEU A 23 -5.54 -3.22 10.13
C LEU A 23 -5.65 -3.12 8.62
N LEU A 24 -6.42 -2.15 8.13
CA LEU A 24 -6.45 -1.75 6.73
C LEU A 24 -6.10 -0.26 6.62
N THR A 25 -5.61 0.17 5.47
CA THR A 25 -5.44 1.59 5.16
C THR A 25 -6.81 2.28 5.07
N ASP A 26 -6.89 3.55 5.42
CA ASP A 26 -8.11 4.36 5.30
C ASP A 26 -8.17 5.02 3.91
N ASP A 27 -8.22 4.17 2.87
CA ASP A 27 -8.31 4.55 1.48
C ASP A 27 -9.24 3.60 0.71
N ALA A 28 -10.24 4.17 0.03
CA ALA A 28 -11.24 3.41 -0.69
C ALA A 28 -10.63 2.50 -1.77
N ARG A 29 -9.69 3.03 -2.56
CA ARG A 29 -9.08 2.31 -3.66
C ARG A 29 -8.22 1.16 -3.16
N GLU A 30 -7.44 1.39 -2.12
CA GLU A 30 -6.56 0.37 -1.53
C GLU A 30 -7.35 -0.75 -0.87
N VAL A 31 -8.44 -0.45 -0.17
CA VAL A 31 -9.29 -1.46 0.45
C VAL A 31 -10.05 -2.27 -0.61
N PHE A 32 -10.59 -1.62 -1.64
CA PHE A 32 -11.29 -2.32 -2.71
C PHE A 32 -10.38 -3.23 -3.53
N GLN A 33 -9.13 -2.85 -3.74
CA GLN A 33 -8.15 -3.65 -4.48
C GLN A 33 -7.96 -5.04 -3.86
N ILE A 34 -8.00 -5.18 -2.53
CA ILE A 34 -7.89 -6.48 -1.86
C ILE A 34 -9.00 -7.43 -2.33
N ALA A 35 -10.25 -6.97 -2.34
CA ALA A 35 -11.41 -7.78 -2.74
C ALA A 35 -11.43 -8.01 -4.26
N LEU A 36 -11.08 -7.01 -5.06
CA LEU A 36 -11.00 -7.15 -6.52
C LEU A 36 -9.96 -8.20 -6.90
N ARG A 37 -8.75 -8.15 -6.31
CA ARG A 37 -7.71 -9.16 -6.57
C ARG A 37 -8.13 -10.55 -6.09
N LYS A 38 -8.79 -10.67 -4.93
CA LYS A 38 -9.39 -11.92 -4.46
C LYS A 38 -10.37 -12.50 -5.48
N LEU A 39 -11.16 -11.66 -6.14
CA LEU A 39 -12.14 -12.04 -7.16
C LEU A 39 -11.53 -12.23 -8.56
N SER A 40 -10.21 -12.04 -8.69
CA SER A 40 -9.50 -12.05 -9.98
C SER A 40 -9.93 -10.96 -10.96
N TYR A 41 -10.46 -9.85 -10.43
CA TYR A 41 -10.73 -8.63 -11.20
C TYR A 41 -9.51 -7.70 -11.20
N SER A 42 -9.47 -6.77 -12.17
CA SER A 42 -8.48 -5.70 -12.16
C SER A 42 -8.68 -4.78 -10.96
N ALA A 43 -7.58 -4.41 -10.30
CA ALA A 43 -7.58 -3.38 -9.27
C ALA A 43 -8.01 -2.00 -9.79
N ASN A 44 -8.03 -1.82 -11.11
CA ASN A 44 -8.41 -0.59 -11.81
C ASN A 44 -9.74 -0.71 -12.56
N THR A 45 -10.58 -1.69 -12.21
CA THR A 45 -11.87 -1.83 -12.89
C THR A 45 -12.74 -0.58 -12.75
N THR A 46 -13.46 -0.27 -13.81
CA THR A 46 -14.50 0.77 -13.84
C THR A 46 -15.89 0.18 -14.02
N ASP A 47 -16.00 -1.16 -14.06
CA ASP A 47 -17.30 -1.85 -14.16
C ASP A 47 -18.03 -1.79 -12.80
N PRO A 48 -19.21 -1.14 -12.73
CA PRO A 48 -19.98 -1.04 -11.49
C PRO A 48 -20.35 -2.40 -10.89
N LYS A 49 -20.50 -3.44 -11.70
CA LYS A 49 -20.84 -4.80 -11.22
C LYS A 49 -19.68 -5.46 -10.49
N GLU A 50 -18.46 -5.27 -11.00
CA GLU A 50 -17.25 -5.78 -10.35
C GLU A 50 -16.98 -5.02 -9.05
N ILE A 51 -17.17 -3.68 -9.06
CA ILE A 51 -17.04 -2.85 -7.84
C ILE A 51 -18.09 -3.25 -6.80
N GLU A 52 -19.36 -3.51 -7.22
CA GLU A 52 -20.40 -3.98 -6.31
C GLU A 52 -20.07 -5.39 -5.75
N ALA A 53 -19.53 -6.28 -6.57
CA ALA A 53 -19.10 -7.60 -6.12
C ALA A 53 -18.00 -7.49 -5.06
N ALA A 54 -17.00 -6.61 -5.28
CA ALA A 54 -15.95 -6.33 -4.31
C ALA A 54 -16.51 -5.73 -3.01
N TYR A 55 -17.49 -4.83 -3.10
CA TYR A 55 -18.19 -4.28 -1.94
C TYR A 55 -18.84 -5.38 -1.08
N LYS A 56 -19.54 -6.33 -1.70
CA LYS A 56 -20.17 -7.47 -0.99
C LYS A 56 -19.12 -8.35 -0.29
N GLU A 57 -18.01 -8.59 -0.94
CA GLU A 57 -16.88 -9.30 -0.33
C GLU A 57 -16.32 -8.53 0.88
N LEU A 58 -16.13 -7.21 0.74
CA LEU A 58 -15.63 -6.39 1.83
C LEU A 58 -16.60 -6.32 3.01
N GLN A 59 -17.91 -6.34 2.79
CA GLN A 59 -18.87 -6.46 3.90
C GLN A 59 -18.64 -7.74 4.74
N ALA A 60 -18.28 -8.84 4.08
CA ALA A 60 -17.94 -10.08 4.76
C ALA A 60 -16.57 -10.02 5.49
N LEU A 61 -15.66 -9.12 5.07
CA LEU A 61 -14.37 -8.89 5.74
C LEU A 61 -14.50 -8.00 6.98
N MET A 62 -15.49 -7.11 7.04
CA MET A 62 -15.63 -6.10 8.10
C MET A 62 -15.58 -6.66 9.53
N PRO A 63 -16.14 -7.85 9.84
CA PRO A 63 -15.99 -8.43 11.18
C PRO A 63 -14.54 -8.72 11.60
N ASN A 64 -13.63 -8.85 10.65
CA ASN A 64 -12.21 -9.10 10.92
C ASN A 64 -11.43 -7.78 11.12
N VAL A 65 -11.93 -6.66 10.61
CA VAL A 65 -11.25 -5.37 10.65
C VAL A 65 -11.36 -4.76 12.04
N LEU A 66 -10.23 -4.50 12.68
CA LEU A 66 -10.12 -3.77 13.94
C LEU A 66 -10.11 -2.26 13.68
N THR A 67 -9.30 -1.81 12.73
CA THR A 67 -9.08 -0.38 12.49
C THR A 67 -8.71 -0.08 11.04
N PHE A 68 -9.01 1.17 10.63
CA PHE A 68 -8.49 1.80 9.43
C PHE A 68 -7.50 2.88 9.85
N ASN A 69 -6.30 2.89 9.26
CA ASN A 69 -5.28 3.90 9.57
C ASN A 69 -4.35 4.11 8.37
N SER A 70 -4.37 5.35 7.83
CA SER A 70 -3.44 5.81 6.79
C SER A 70 -2.45 6.86 7.29
N ASP A 71 -2.66 7.45 8.47
CA ASP A 71 -1.75 8.47 9.00
C ASP A 71 -0.43 7.86 9.47
N ASN A 72 -0.51 6.77 10.23
CA ASN A 72 0.64 6.03 10.76
C ASN A 72 0.36 4.52 10.80
N PRO A 73 0.22 3.84 9.66
CA PRO A 73 -0.25 2.45 9.62
C PRO A 73 0.75 1.44 10.21
N GLY A 74 2.01 1.83 10.44
CA GLY A 74 3.00 1.02 11.14
C GLY A 74 2.84 0.99 12.67
N ASN A 75 2.29 2.05 13.26
CA ASN A 75 2.21 2.20 14.72
C ASN A 75 1.39 1.10 15.43
N PRO A 76 0.21 0.69 14.95
CA PRO A 76 -0.55 -0.37 15.61
C PRO A 76 0.20 -1.72 15.68
N PHE A 77 1.12 -1.98 14.75
CA PHE A 77 2.01 -3.14 14.84
C PHE A 77 3.11 -2.95 15.88
N ILE A 78 3.70 -1.74 15.97
CA ILE A 78 4.74 -1.42 16.95
C ILE A 78 4.17 -1.52 18.37
N GLU A 79 2.95 -1.05 18.57
CA GLU A 79 2.25 -1.04 19.84
C GLU A 79 1.62 -2.41 20.20
N GLY A 80 1.60 -3.35 19.24
CA GLY A 80 1.06 -4.69 19.44
C GLY A 80 -0.47 -4.76 19.43
N GLU A 81 -1.14 -3.73 18.92
CA GLU A 81 -2.60 -3.69 18.82
C GLU A 81 -3.12 -4.62 17.72
N VAL A 82 -2.34 -4.77 16.64
CA VAL A 82 -2.65 -5.65 15.52
C VAL A 82 -1.48 -6.57 15.21
N ASN A 83 -1.79 -7.76 14.66
CA ASN A 83 -0.79 -8.73 14.24
C ASN A 83 -0.89 -9.06 12.74
N LEU A 84 -1.86 -8.53 12.03
CA LEU A 84 -2.07 -8.73 10.60
C LEU A 84 -2.72 -7.49 10.01
N GLY A 85 -2.40 -7.19 8.76
CA GLY A 85 -3.04 -6.08 8.07
C GLY A 85 -2.45 -5.80 6.70
N MET A 86 -3.08 -4.87 5.99
CA MET A 86 -2.55 -4.26 4.78
C MET A 86 -1.96 -2.90 5.14
N VAL A 87 -0.70 -2.70 4.79
CA VAL A 87 0.01 -1.44 4.98
C VAL A 87 0.95 -1.19 3.81
N TRP A 88 1.39 0.04 3.65
CA TRP A 88 2.43 0.37 2.68
C TRP A 88 3.76 -0.28 3.08
N ASN A 89 4.49 -0.72 2.09
CA ASN A 89 5.77 -1.40 2.29
C ASN A 89 6.79 -0.57 3.09
N GLY A 90 6.84 0.75 2.87
CA GLY A 90 7.70 1.64 3.65
C GLY A 90 7.29 1.71 5.12
N SER A 91 5.98 1.75 5.43
CA SER A 91 5.50 1.71 6.81
C SER A 91 5.86 0.40 7.52
N ALA A 92 5.75 -0.73 6.81
CA ALA A 92 6.20 -2.02 7.33
C ALA A 92 7.72 -2.05 7.56
N TYR A 93 8.49 -1.48 6.64
CA TYR A 93 9.95 -1.35 6.77
C TYR A 93 10.31 -0.53 8.02
N VAL A 94 9.69 0.63 8.21
CA VAL A 94 9.94 1.50 9.38
C VAL A 94 9.56 0.79 10.68
N ALA A 95 8.44 0.08 10.73
CA ALA A 95 8.05 -0.70 11.91
C ALA A 95 9.08 -1.79 12.25
N ARG A 96 9.66 -2.47 11.25
CA ARG A 96 10.75 -3.43 11.46
C ARG A 96 12.02 -2.76 12.00
N GLN A 97 12.38 -1.57 11.48
CA GLN A 97 13.50 -0.80 12.01
C GLN A 97 13.30 -0.37 13.46
N ALA A 98 12.05 -0.17 13.89
CA ALA A 98 11.69 0.08 15.29
C ALA A 98 11.78 -1.19 16.18
N GLY A 99 12.15 -2.35 15.60
CA GLY A 99 12.33 -3.61 16.33
C GLY A 99 11.08 -4.51 16.35
N THR A 100 10.03 -4.16 15.63
CA THR A 100 8.83 -5.01 15.53
C THR A 100 9.10 -6.20 14.61
N PRO A 101 8.89 -7.44 15.04
CA PRO A 101 9.08 -8.63 14.21
C PRO A 101 7.92 -8.76 13.21
N LEU A 102 8.07 -8.14 12.04
CA LEU A 102 7.11 -8.17 10.95
C LEU A 102 7.66 -8.92 9.74
N ASP A 103 6.85 -9.82 9.18
CA ASP A 103 7.05 -10.38 7.85
C ASP A 103 6.13 -9.67 6.85
N VAL A 104 6.70 -9.26 5.73
CA VAL A 104 5.94 -8.66 4.63
C VAL A 104 5.68 -9.72 3.58
N ILE A 105 4.41 -9.95 3.29
CA ILE A 105 3.96 -10.99 2.38
C ILE A 105 3.45 -10.34 1.11
N TRP A 106 4.06 -10.69 -0.02
CA TRP A 106 3.53 -10.38 -1.32
C TRP A 106 2.50 -11.45 -1.71
N PRO A 107 1.20 -11.11 -1.82
CA PRO A 107 0.16 -12.10 -2.02
C PRO A 107 0.23 -12.77 -3.39
N LYS A 108 -0.21 -14.02 -3.47
CA LYS A 108 -0.17 -14.81 -4.72
C LYS A 108 -1.00 -14.21 -5.85
N GLU A 109 -2.06 -13.49 -5.52
CA GLU A 109 -2.88 -12.74 -6.48
C GLU A 109 -2.18 -11.48 -7.02
N GLY A 110 -1.02 -11.14 -6.47
CA GLY A 110 -0.24 -9.95 -6.80
C GLY A 110 -0.48 -8.79 -5.83
N GLY A 111 0.59 -8.03 -5.62
CA GLY A 111 0.55 -6.78 -4.85
C GLY A 111 -0.02 -5.64 -5.69
N ILE A 112 -0.29 -4.53 -5.01
CA ILE A 112 -0.69 -3.28 -5.64
C ILE A 112 0.48 -2.31 -5.55
N PHE A 113 0.81 -1.71 -6.68
CA PHE A 113 1.89 -0.75 -6.80
C PHE A 113 1.37 0.64 -7.12
N TRP A 114 2.04 1.64 -6.61
CA TRP A 114 1.78 3.05 -6.91
C TRP A 114 3.11 3.80 -7.09
N MET A 115 3.03 5.02 -7.54
CA MET A 115 4.19 5.90 -7.67
C MET A 115 3.79 7.31 -7.29
N ASP A 116 4.42 7.84 -6.24
CA ASP A 116 4.31 9.25 -5.89
C ASP A 116 5.04 10.11 -6.90
N SER A 117 4.46 11.22 -7.25
CA SER A 117 4.98 12.11 -8.27
C SER A 117 4.98 13.57 -7.80
N LEU A 118 6.05 14.29 -8.13
CA LEU A 118 6.09 15.74 -7.96
C LEU A 118 5.41 16.41 -9.16
N ALA A 119 4.44 17.27 -8.88
CA ALA A 119 3.72 18.00 -9.90
C ALA A 119 3.78 19.51 -9.66
N ILE A 120 3.82 20.28 -10.76
CA ILE A 120 3.76 21.74 -10.72
C ILE A 120 2.36 22.16 -11.16
N PRO A 121 1.54 22.80 -10.30
CA PRO A 121 0.22 23.27 -10.68
C PRO A 121 0.28 24.25 -11.85
N ALA A 122 -0.72 24.20 -12.76
CA ALA A 122 -0.74 25.05 -13.96
C ALA A 122 -0.74 26.56 -13.65
N ASN A 123 -1.22 26.96 -12.47
CA ASN A 123 -1.23 28.35 -12.00
C ASN A 123 -0.08 28.70 -11.05
N ALA A 124 0.96 27.87 -10.98
CA ALA A 124 2.13 28.14 -10.14
C ALA A 124 2.82 29.45 -10.57
N LYS A 125 3.13 30.30 -9.59
CA LYS A 125 3.75 31.61 -9.86
C LYS A 125 5.28 31.54 -9.98
N ASN A 126 5.91 30.48 -9.44
CA ASN A 126 7.35 30.30 -9.46
C ASN A 126 7.71 28.90 -10.00
N VAL A 127 7.45 28.70 -11.29
CA VAL A 127 7.75 27.44 -12.00
C VAL A 127 9.25 27.15 -11.99
N ASP A 128 10.09 28.15 -12.20
CA ASP A 128 11.55 28.00 -12.21
C ASP A 128 12.08 27.52 -10.84
N GLY A 129 11.52 28.04 -9.76
CA GLY A 129 11.86 27.58 -8.41
C GLY A 129 11.44 26.14 -8.15
N ALA A 130 10.23 25.77 -8.61
CA ALA A 130 9.73 24.42 -8.51
C ALA A 130 10.59 23.42 -9.31
N MET A 131 10.97 23.75 -10.54
CA MET A 131 11.88 22.94 -11.35
C MET A 131 13.23 22.73 -10.69
N LYS A 132 13.82 23.79 -10.12
CA LYS A 132 15.09 23.71 -9.38
C LYS A 132 14.98 22.80 -8.16
N LEU A 133 13.86 22.81 -7.44
CA LEU A 133 13.61 21.90 -6.32
C LEU A 133 13.51 20.45 -6.79
N ILE A 134 12.78 20.19 -7.87
CA ILE A 134 12.67 18.85 -8.44
C ILE A 134 14.05 18.34 -8.89
N ASP A 135 14.81 19.16 -9.62
CA ASP A 135 16.17 18.81 -10.05
C ASP A 135 17.09 18.51 -8.84
N PHE A 136 16.96 19.29 -7.76
CA PHE A 136 17.71 19.04 -6.53
C PHE A 136 17.35 17.69 -5.90
N LEU A 137 16.06 17.36 -5.79
CA LEU A 137 15.57 16.11 -5.20
C LEU A 137 15.92 14.89 -6.07
N LEU A 138 16.12 15.06 -7.37
CA LEU A 138 16.50 13.99 -8.30
C LEU A 138 18.01 13.71 -8.31
N ARG A 139 18.85 14.50 -7.65
CA ARG A 139 20.28 14.20 -7.52
C ARG A 139 20.47 12.88 -6.78
N PRO A 140 21.34 11.99 -7.26
CA PRO A 140 21.46 10.64 -6.68
C PRO A 140 21.70 10.62 -5.18
N GLU A 141 22.59 11.47 -4.69
CA GLU A 141 22.94 11.58 -3.28
C GLU A 141 21.77 12.10 -2.43
N VAL A 142 20.98 13.04 -2.97
CA VAL A 142 19.79 13.58 -2.29
C VAL A 142 18.65 12.56 -2.30
N ALA A 143 18.39 11.92 -3.44
CA ALA A 143 17.34 10.90 -3.56
C ALA A 143 17.65 9.66 -2.69
N ALA A 144 18.92 9.28 -2.54
CA ALA A 144 19.33 8.23 -1.60
C ALA A 144 19.03 8.62 -0.16
N GLN A 145 19.43 9.84 0.25
CA GLN A 145 19.14 10.34 1.59
C GLN A 145 17.65 10.44 1.88
N VAL A 146 16.82 10.86 0.90
CA VAL A 146 15.36 10.88 1.03
C VAL A 146 14.84 9.45 1.26
N ALA A 147 15.26 8.47 0.43
CA ALA A 147 14.80 7.09 0.56
C ALA A 147 15.14 6.49 1.93
N GLU A 148 16.34 6.71 2.45
CA GLU A 148 16.75 6.27 3.79
C GLU A 148 15.93 6.93 4.89
N THR A 149 15.66 8.25 4.75
CA THR A 149 14.94 9.02 5.77
C THR A 149 13.48 8.64 5.89
N ILE A 150 12.80 8.45 4.74
CA ILE A 150 11.36 8.15 4.72
C ILE A 150 11.04 6.65 4.74
N GLY A 151 12.04 5.78 4.49
CA GLY A 151 11.86 4.33 4.47
C GLY A 151 11.11 3.80 3.26
N TYR A 152 11.09 4.55 2.13
CA TYR A 152 10.45 4.14 0.88
C TYR A 152 11.47 3.94 -0.25
N PRO A 153 11.19 3.07 -1.22
CA PRO A 153 12.09 2.83 -2.34
C PRO A 153 12.19 4.07 -3.25
N THR A 154 13.39 4.32 -3.76
CA THR A 154 13.60 5.35 -4.78
C THR A 154 13.52 4.75 -6.18
N PRO A 155 12.84 5.42 -7.15
CA PRO A 155 12.88 5.03 -8.56
C PRO A 155 14.19 5.44 -9.25
N ASN A 156 15.02 6.23 -8.59
CA ASN A 156 16.30 6.70 -9.13
C ASN A 156 17.35 5.59 -9.01
N LEU A 157 17.69 4.94 -10.14
CA LEU A 157 18.66 3.83 -10.18
C LEU A 157 20.06 4.22 -9.73
N ALA A 158 20.47 5.47 -9.95
CA ALA A 158 21.76 5.96 -9.48
C ALA A 158 21.75 6.14 -7.96
N ALA A 159 20.66 6.65 -7.39
CA ALA A 159 20.47 6.76 -5.95
C ALA A 159 20.42 5.37 -5.28
N LYS A 160 19.71 4.41 -5.88
CA LYS A 160 19.64 3.03 -5.34
C LYS A 160 21.04 2.41 -5.16
N LYS A 161 21.99 2.72 -6.04
CA LYS A 161 23.39 2.24 -5.94
C LYS A 161 24.16 2.85 -4.78
N LEU A 162 23.71 3.97 -4.24
CA LEU A 162 24.33 4.66 -3.09
C LEU A 162 23.75 4.18 -1.75
N LEU A 163 22.60 3.50 -1.77
CA LEU A 163 21.97 2.98 -0.55
C LEU A 163 22.80 1.84 0.05
N PRO A 164 22.80 1.68 1.39
CA PRO A 164 23.38 0.53 2.05
C PRO A 164 22.84 -0.78 1.47
N PRO A 165 23.67 -1.85 1.38
CA PRO A 165 23.26 -3.14 0.80
C PRO A 165 22.00 -3.74 1.46
N GLU A 166 21.85 -3.56 2.78
CA GLU A 166 20.70 -4.00 3.56
C GLU A 166 19.41 -3.26 3.20
N VAL A 167 19.50 -2.02 2.70
CA VAL A 167 18.35 -1.24 2.23
C VAL A 167 18.05 -1.55 0.76
N SER A 168 19.07 -1.47 -0.09
CA SER A 168 18.91 -1.68 -1.55
C SER A 168 18.56 -3.12 -1.92
N GLY A 169 18.88 -4.09 -1.06
CA GLY A 169 18.56 -5.52 -1.19
C GLY A 169 17.31 -5.96 -0.43
N ASP A 170 16.67 -5.08 0.33
CA ASP A 170 15.47 -5.44 1.09
C ASP A 170 14.29 -5.68 0.14
N LYS A 171 13.77 -6.91 0.13
CA LYS A 171 12.67 -7.31 -0.76
C LYS A 171 11.31 -6.71 -0.39
N THR A 172 11.18 -6.14 0.80
CA THR A 172 10.01 -5.34 1.17
C THR A 172 9.98 -4.03 0.38
N LEU A 173 11.15 -3.37 0.25
CA LEU A 173 11.28 -2.12 -0.48
C LEU A 173 11.45 -2.34 -1.98
N TYR A 174 12.24 -3.33 -2.34
CA TYR A 174 12.61 -3.65 -3.74
C TYR A 174 12.25 -5.10 -4.06
N PRO A 175 10.96 -5.41 -4.26
CA PRO A 175 10.54 -6.75 -4.69
C PRO A 175 11.20 -7.15 -6.01
N ASP A 176 11.33 -8.45 -6.23
CA ASP A 176 11.88 -8.97 -7.48
C ASP A 176 10.90 -8.82 -8.66
N ASP A 177 11.44 -8.95 -9.88
CA ASP A 177 10.67 -8.76 -11.11
C ASP A 177 9.49 -9.74 -11.21
N GLU A 178 9.60 -10.94 -10.64
CA GLU A 178 8.50 -11.91 -10.63
C GLU A 178 7.34 -11.42 -9.74
N THR A 179 7.65 -10.86 -8.59
CA THR A 179 6.66 -10.26 -7.69
C THR A 179 5.99 -9.04 -8.33
N ILE A 180 6.78 -8.18 -8.99
CA ILE A 180 6.26 -7.00 -9.70
C ILE A 180 5.35 -7.43 -10.85
N ALA A 181 5.75 -8.43 -11.64
CA ALA A 181 4.97 -8.92 -12.79
C ALA A 181 3.61 -9.51 -12.41
N LYS A 182 3.46 -10.03 -11.19
CA LYS A 182 2.17 -10.54 -10.66
C LYS A 182 1.25 -9.44 -10.17
N GLY A 183 1.81 -8.28 -9.84
CA GLY A 183 1.06 -7.15 -9.29
C GLY A 183 0.42 -6.28 -10.35
N GLU A 184 -0.25 -5.24 -9.90
CA GLU A 184 -0.93 -4.27 -10.75
C GLU A 184 -0.62 -2.85 -10.27
N TRP A 185 -0.33 -1.95 -11.21
CA TRP A 185 -0.14 -0.54 -10.90
C TRP A 185 -1.49 0.15 -10.73
N GLN A 186 -1.60 0.97 -9.70
CA GLN A 186 -2.80 1.78 -9.46
C GLN A 186 -2.86 2.90 -10.49
N ASN A 187 -3.96 2.91 -11.27
CA ASN A 187 -4.24 3.91 -12.30
C ASN A 187 -5.47 4.73 -11.94
N ASP A 188 -5.65 5.85 -12.63
CA ASP A 188 -6.88 6.63 -12.54
C ASP A 188 -8.06 5.82 -13.08
N VAL A 189 -9.15 5.78 -12.32
CA VAL A 189 -10.43 5.14 -12.68
C VAL A 189 -11.50 6.16 -13.05
N GLY A 190 -11.13 7.42 -13.19
CA GLY A 190 -12.04 8.50 -13.58
C GLY A 190 -13.27 8.60 -12.69
N SER A 191 -14.46 8.69 -13.29
CA SER A 191 -15.72 8.83 -12.56
C SER A 191 -16.08 7.64 -11.67
N ALA A 192 -15.50 6.47 -11.89
CA ALA A 192 -15.74 5.30 -11.03
C ALA A 192 -15.22 5.51 -9.60
N SER A 193 -14.28 6.45 -9.38
CA SER A 193 -13.79 6.82 -8.05
C SER A 193 -14.92 7.17 -7.08
N THR A 194 -15.96 7.88 -7.56
CA THR A 194 -17.13 8.22 -6.74
C THR A 194 -17.87 6.99 -6.22
N LEU A 195 -17.94 5.92 -6.99
CA LEU A 195 -18.61 4.69 -6.58
C LEU A 195 -17.79 3.96 -5.52
N TYR A 196 -16.48 3.89 -5.69
CA TYR A 196 -15.56 3.34 -4.69
C TYR A 196 -15.69 4.06 -3.35
N GLU A 197 -15.64 5.39 -3.36
CA GLU A 197 -15.80 6.22 -2.17
C GLU A 197 -17.16 6.01 -1.50
N THR A 198 -18.25 6.00 -2.29
CA THR A 198 -19.60 5.80 -1.76
C THR A 198 -19.71 4.48 -1.01
N TYR A 199 -19.24 3.39 -1.62
CA TYR A 199 -19.29 2.08 -0.98
C TYR A 199 -18.32 1.98 0.21
N PHE A 200 -17.16 2.62 0.16
CA PHE A 200 -16.23 2.65 1.28
C PHE A 200 -16.81 3.35 2.50
N GLN A 201 -17.49 4.49 2.31
CA GLN A 201 -18.19 5.17 3.40
C GLN A 201 -19.31 4.30 3.99
N GLN A 202 -20.05 3.57 3.14
CA GLN A 202 -21.07 2.62 3.61
C GLN A 202 -20.47 1.47 4.42
N LEU A 203 -19.31 0.92 4.02
CA LEU A 203 -18.60 -0.10 4.78
C LEU A 203 -18.22 0.41 6.18
N LYS A 204 -17.69 1.63 6.27
CA LYS A 204 -17.30 2.24 7.55
C LYS A 204 -18.51 2.56 8.45
N ALA A 205 -19.63 2.97 7.87
CA ALA A 205 -20.85 3.29 8.60
C ALA A 205 -21.62 2.04 9.12
N GLY A 206 -21.40 0.89 8.52
CA GLY A 206 -22.04 -0.38 8.89
C GLY A 206 -21.32 -1.18 9.99
N ARG A 207 -20.29 -0.59 10.60
CA ARG A 207 -19.48 -1.22 11.67
C ARG A 207 -20.10 -1.04 13.02
#